data_e2100f279dee1a69ebda96ff8b4e627f
#
_entry.id   e2100f279dee1a69ebda96ff8b4e627f
#
_cell.length_a   1.000
_cell.length_b   1.000
_cell.length_c   1.000
_cell.angle_alpha   90.00
_cell.angle_beta   90.00
_cell.angle_gamma   90.00
#
_symmetry.space_group_name_H-M   'P 1'
#
loop_
_entity.id
_entity.type
_entity.pdbx_description
1 polymer ?
#
loop_
_entity_poly.entity_id
_entity_poly.type
_entity_poly.pdbx_seq_one_letter_code
_entity_poly.pdbx_strand_id
1 'polypeptide(L)'
;MTAIAPAWMHEQITAAEYDTWSEEQCAGIEIVDGMVVVSPSASKRHNRLARILANALDAAAGPDWNADTDFDVRLQDVPLTNRRPDVVVYRADTIDLTPTRPEHVLLVVEVVSPGSETTDRIVKVDQYAKAGIAFYWRIEQAANGVPLIYTYILDPATESYRTGDMFTGTIDVSAPFPVEIDLGII
;
A
#
# COMPACT_ATOMS: atom_id res chain seq x y z
N MET A 1 26.14 -25.05 -14.33
CA MET A 1 25.41 -24.40 -15.42
C MET A 1 24.77 -23.15 -14.81
N THR A 2 25.21 -21.98 -15.24
CA THR A 2 24.61 -20.71 -14.81
C THR A 2 23.28 -20.55 -15.56
N ALA A 3 22.16 -20.55 -14.87
CA ALA A 3 20.87 -20.28 -15.50
C ALA A 3 20.89 -18.84 -16.02
N ILE A 4 20.70 -18.66 -17.31
CA ILE A 4 20.52 -17.32 -17.91
C ILE A 4 19.11 -16.88 -17.54
N ALA A 5 19.00 -15.74 -16.86
CA ALA A 5 17.71 -15.15 -16.54
C ALA A 5 16.93 -14.86 -17.84
N PRO A 6 15.60 -15.10 -17.87
CA PRO A 6 14.78 -14.78 -19.04
C PRO A 6 14.90 -13.30 -19.43
N ALA A 7 14.77 -12.99 -20.72
CA ALA A 7 14.94 -11.63 -21.26
C ALA A 7 14.03 -10.60 -20.56
N TRP A 8 12.79 -10.96 -20.23
CA TRP A 8 11.83 -10.11 -19.52
C TRP A 8 12.28 -9.67 -18.13
N MET A 9 13.25 -10.35 -17.51
CA MET A 9 13.85 -9.91 -16.23
C MET A 9 14.82 -8.72 -16.39
N HIS A 10 15.15 -8.36 -17.61
CA HIS A 10 16.11 -7.28 -17.92
C HIS A 10 15.49 -6.16 -18.77
N GLU A 11 14.26 -6.32 -19.24
CA GLU A 11 13.52 -5.33 -19.98
C GLU A 11 12.64 -4.52 -19.02
N GLN A 12 12.64 -3.21 -19.18
CA GLN A 12 11.76 -2.33 -18.41
C GLN A 12 10.34 -2.42 -18.98
N ILE A 13 9.39 -2.73 -18.11
CA ILE A 13 7.98 -2.74 -18.46
C ILE A 13 7.49 -1.29 -18.51
N THR A 14 6.89 -0.92 -19.63
CA THR A 14 6.27 0.39 -19.81
C THR A 14 4.82 0.39 -19.29
N ALA A 15 4.26 1.58 -19.03
CA ALA A 15 2.85 1.70 -18.66
C ALA A 15 1.93 1.12 -19.75
N ALA A 16 2.24 1.38 -21.02
CA ALA A 16 1.45 0.88 -22.14
C ALA A 16 1.47 -0.66 -22.26
N GLU A 17 2.58 -1.30 -21.93
CA GLU A 17 2.67 -2.77 -21.89
C GLU A 17 1.87 -3.32 -20.72
N TYR A 18 2.07 -2.76 -19.51
CA TYR A 18 1.36 -3.19 -18.31
C TYR A 18 -0.16 -3.09 -18.48
N ASP A 19 -0.66 -2.03 -19.12
CA ASP A 19 -2.09 -1.82 -19.36
C ASP A 19 -2.72 -2.85 -20.30
N THR A 20 -1.91 -3.68 -20.97
CA THR A 20 -2.39 -4.81 -21.77
C THR A 20 -2.49 -6.14 -21.00
N TRP A 21 -1.97 -6.18 -19.78
CA TRP A 21 -1.95 -7.39 -18.97
C TRP A 21 -3.31 -7.69 -18.37
N SER A 22 -3.62 -8.98 -18.24
CA SER A 22 -4.82 -9.44 -17.55
C SER A 22 -4.63 -9.33 -16.03
N GLU A 23 -5.74 -9.31 -15.28
CA GLU A 23 -5.71 -9.35 -13.81
C GLU A 23 -4.89 -10.52 -13.27
N GLU A 24 -4.96 -11.69 -13.93
CA GLU A 24 -4.18 -12.88 -13.56
C GLU A 24 -2.67 -12.64 -13.72
N GLN A 25 -2.25 -11.91 -14.76
CA GLN A 25 -0.84 -11.55 -14.98
C GLN A 25 -0.34 -10.51 -13.97
N CYS A 26 -1.22 -9.63 -13.52
CA CYS A 26 -0.89 -8.60 -12.53
C CYS A 26 -0.92 -9.14 -11.08
N ALA A 27 -1.54 -10.31 -10.84
CA ALA A 27 -1.71 -10.84 -9.50
C ALA A 27 -0.37 -11.14 -8.80
N GLY A 28 -0.19 -10.55 -7.61
CA GLY A 28 0.99 -10.81 -6.77
C GLY A 28 2.29 -10.20 -7.26
N ILE A 29 2.24 -9.25 -8.19
CA ILE A 29 3.40 -8.51 -8.66
C ILE A 29 3.22 -7.00 -8.44
N GLU A 30 4.34 -6.32 -8.31
CA GLU A 30 4.45 -4.87 -8.38
C GLU A 30 5.44 -4.51 -9.50
N ILE A 31 5.37 -3.30 -10.02
CA ILE A 31 6.38 -2.77 -10.93
C ILE A 31 7.10 -1.62 -10.23
N VAL A 32 8.41 -1.67 -10.20
CA VAL A 32 9.25 -0.62 -9.59
C VAL A 32 10.32 -0.21 -10.59
N ASP A 33 10.30 1.04 -10.98
CA ASP A 33 11.22 1.60 -11.99
C ASP A 33 11.26 0.75 -13.28
N GLY A 34 10.09 0.25 -13.71
CA GLY A 34 9.94 -0.61 -14.87
C GLY A 34 10.31 -2.08 -14.63
N MET A 35 10.74 -2.46 -13.43
CA MET A 35 11.14 -3.83 -13.13
C MET A 35 10.04 -4.58 -12.37
N VAL A 36 9.81 -5.83 -12.77
CA VAL A 36 8.87 -6.71 -12.06
C VAL A 36 9.42 -7.09 -10.69
N VAL A 37 8.64 -6.85 -9.67
CA VAL A 37 8.88 -7.27 -8.30
C VAL A 37 7.80 -8.26 -7.89
N VAL A 38 8.18 -9.48 -7.56
CA VAL A 38 7.25 -10.51 -7.11
C VAL A 38 7.16 -10.47 -5.59
N SER A 39 5.94 -10.25 -5.08
CA SER A 39 5.68 -10.30 -3.65
C SER A 39 5.43 -11.75 -3.20
N PRO A 40 6.05 -12.22 -2.11
CA PRO A 40 5.72 -13.50 -1.53
C PRO A 40 4.24 -13.58 -1.15
N SER A 41 3.66 -14.78 -1.20
CA SER A 41 2.27 -14.99 -0.76
C SER A 41 2.08 -14.55 0.70
N ALA A 42 1.11 -13.69 0.93
CA ALA A 42 0.78 -13.18 2.24
C ALA A 42 0.28 -14.29 3.19
N SER A 43 0.61 -14.21 4.47
CA SER A 43 0.11 -15.14 5.48
C SER A 43 -1.40 -14.91 5.73
N LYS A 44 -2.10 -15.95 6.27
CA LYS A 44 -3.51 -15.82 6.67
C LYS A 44 -3.73 -14.68 7.67
N ARG A 45 -2.77 -14.45 8.56
CA ARG A 45 -2.84 -13.37 9.55
C ARG A 45 -2.72 -12.00 8.90
N HIS A 46 -1.79 -11.84 7.96
CA HIS A 46 -1.64 -10.63 7.16
C HIS A 46 -2.95 -10.30 6.42
N ASN A 47 -3.50 -11.24 5.65
CA ASN A 47 -4.76 -11.02 4.92
C ASN A 47 -5.93 -10.72 5.85
N ARG A 48 -5.95 -11.31 7.06
CA ARG A 48 -6.98 -11.01 8.06
C ARG A 48 -6.84 -9.57 8.59
N LEU A 49 -5.61 -9.10 8.86
CA LEU A 49 -5.33 -7.73 9.28
C LEU A 49 -5.75 -6.73 8.20
N ALA A 50 -5.32 -6.91 6.96
CA ALA A 50 -5.68 -6.04 5.84
C ALA A 50 -7.20 -5.93 5.68
N ARG A 51 -7.91 -7.05 5.73
CA ARG A 51 -9.38 -7.07 5.62
C ARG A 51 -10.09 -6.35 6.78
N ILE A 52 -9.63 -6.53 8.03
CA ILE A 52 -10.22 -5.83 9.19
C ILE A 52 -10.00 -4.33 9.06
N LEU A 53 -8.78 -3.92 8.69
CA LEU A 53 -8.44 -2.52 8.46
C LEU A 53 -9.29 -1.91 7.34
N ALA A 54 -9.39 -2.57 6.19
CA ALA A 54 -10.21 -2.08 5.07
C ALA A 54 -11.66 -1.90 5.47
N ASN A 55 -12.30 -2.91 6.09
CA ASN A 55 -13.69 -2.83 6.53
C ASN A 55 -13.94 -1.70 7.54
N ALA A 56 -13.02 -1.51 8.50
CA ALA A 56 -13.17 -0.47 9.51
C ALA A 56 -12.97 0.94 8.92
N LEU A 57 -11.99 1.09 8.02
CA LEU A 57 -11.75 2.34 7.32
C LEU A 57 -12.90 2.70 6.39
N ASP A 58 -13.43 1.73 5.63
CA ASP A 58 -14.58 1.94 4.74
C ASP A 58 -15.82 2.40 5.53
N ALA A 59 -16.11 1.75 6.64
CA ALA A 59 -17.23 2.11 7.50
C ALA A 59 -17.11 3.52 8.12
N ALA A 60 -15.87 4.00 8.35
CA ALA A 60 -15.61 5.30 8.98
C ALA A 60 -15.42 6.44 7.97
N ALA A 61 -15.04 6.14 6.73
CA ALA A 61 -14.59 7.13 5.74
C ALA A 61 -15.71 8.05 5.20
N GLY A 62 -16.98 7.68 5.41
CA GLY A 62 -18.13 8.43 4.89
C GLY A 62 -18.31 8.25 3.36
N PRO A 63 -19.24 8.99 2.75
CA PRO A 63 -19.68 8.71 1.38
C PRO A 63 -18.69 9.12 0.28
N ASP A 64 -17.68 9.92 0.60
CA ASP A 64 -16.73 10.45 -0.38
C ASP A 64 -15.52 9.52 -0.61
N TRP A 65 -15.36 8.52 0.23
CA TRP A 65 -14.21 7.62 0.25
C TRP A 65 -14.62 6.16 0.37
N ASN A 66 -13.91 5.28 -0.34
CA ASN A 66 -13.97 3.83 -0.19
C ASN A 66 -12.65 3.32 0.37
N ALA A 67 -12.65 2.15 0.99
CA ALA A 67 -11.43 1.45 1.40
C ALA A 67 -11.46 0.00 0.93
N ASP A 68 -10.49 -0.36 0.08
CA ASP A 68 -10.36 -1.71 -0.49
C ASP A 68 -8.94 -2.25 -0.37
N THR A 69 -8.78 -3.53 -0.72
CA THR A 69 -7.51 -4.26 -0.65
C THR A 69 -7.06 -4.73 -2.02
N ASP A 70 -5.74 -4.93 -2.17
CA ASP A 70 -5.16 -5.76 -3.24
C ASP A 70 -5.43 -5.25 -4.67
N PHE A 71 -5.24 -3.95 -4.92
CA PHE A 71 -5.26 -3.37 -6.26
C PHE A 71 -4.11 -2.39 -6.48
N ASP A 72 -3.81 -2.08 -7.75
CA ASP A 72 -2.66 -1.28 -8.13
C ASP A 72 -2.91 0.22 -7.91
N VAL A 73 -1.91 0.88 -7.32
CA VAL A 73 -1.77 2.34 -7.32
C VAL A 73 -0.58 2.70 -8.20
N ARG A 74 -0.84 3.39 -9.30
CA ARG A 74 0.19 3.83 -10.23
C ARG A 74 0.82 5.13 -9.77
N LEU A 75 1.98 5.02 -9.14
CA LEU A 75 2.70 6.17 -8.59
C LEU A 75 3.37 7.00 -9.69
N GLN A 76 3.81 6.36 -10.77
CA GLN A 76 4.57 6.99 -11.85
C GLN A 76 4.44 6.19 -13.16
N ASP A 77 4.37 6.89 -14.31
CA ASP A 77 4.33 6.23 -15.62
C ASP A 77 5.73 5.99 -16.22
N VAL A 78 6.70 6.85 -15.94
CA VAL A 78 8.06 6.78 -16.55
C VAL A 78 9.14 7.14 -15.54
N PRO A 79 10.00 6.18 -15.15
CA PRO A 79 9.81 4.74 -15.32
C PRO A 79 8.56 4.26 -14.60
N LEU A 80 7.91 3.22 -15.12
CA LEU A 80 6.67 2.73 -14.53
C LEU A 80 6.89 2.27 -13.08
N THR A 81 6.07 2.80 -12.18
CA THR A 81 6.00 2.33 -10.80
C THR A 81 4.55 2.13 -10.38
N ASN A 82 4.15 0.87 -10.28
CA ASN A 82 2.89 0.41 -9.72
C ASN A 82 3.17 -0.31 -8.41
N ARG A 83 2.57 0.16 -7.33
CA ARG A 83 2.55 -0.52 -6.04
C ARG A 83 1.18 -1.14 -5.80
N ARG A 84 1.15 -2.20 -5.01
CA ARG A 84 -0.06 -2.91 -4.63
C ARG A 84 -0.17 -2.94 -3.11
N PRO A 85 -0.66 -1.83 -2.49
CA PRO A 85 -0.76 -1.73 -1.04
C PRO A 85 -1.77 -2.71 -0.46
N ASP A 86 -1.59 -3.07 0.80
CA ASP A 86 -2.49 -3.99 1.48
C ASP A 86 -3.89 -3.39 1.70
N VAL A 87 -3.97 -2.08 1.99
CA VAL A 87 -5.24 -1.32 2.04
C VAL A 87 -5.04 0.06 1.44
N VAL A 88 -6.02 0.50 0.67
CA VAL A 88 -6.05 1.84 0.07
C VAL A 88 -7.38 2.50 0.38
N VAL A 89 -7.34 3.73 0.91
CA VAL A 89 -8.51 4.60 1.00
C VAL A 89 -8.46 5.59 -0.17
N TYR A 90 -9.49 5.57 -1.01
CA TYR A 90 -9.52 6.32 -2.26
C TYR A 90 -10.88 6.96 -2.50
N ARG A 91 -10.94 7.94 -3.39
CA ARG A 91 -12.17 8.67 -3.70
C ARG A 91 -13.25 7.76 -4.29
N ALA A 92 -14.44 7.79 -3.71
CA ALA A 92 -15.57 6.94 -4.13
C ALA A 92 -16.02 7.21 -5.57
N ASP A 93 -15.89 8.44 -6.06
CA ASP A 93 -16.24 8.83 -7.44
C ASP A 93 -15.24 8.30 -8.49
N THR A 94 -14.17 7.64 -8.08
CA THR A 94 -13.14 7.09 -8.96
C THR A 94 -13.13 5.55 -9.03
N ILE A 95 -14.17 4.90 -8.50
CA ILE A 95 -14.25 3.43 -8.41
C ILE A 95 -14.07 2.70 -9.76
N ASP A 96 -14.49 3.31 -10.85
CA ASP A 96 -14.37 2.74 -12.20
C ASP A 96 -13.12 3.23 -12.96
N LEU A 97 -12.27 4.06 -12.33
CA LEU A 97 -11.07 4.57 -12.97
C LEU A 97 -9.88 3.62 -12.81
N THR A 98 -9.27 3.25 -13.94
CA THR A 98 -8.05 2.44 -13.98
C THR A 98 -7.03 3.09 -14.91
N PRO A 99 -5.78 3.23 -14.48
CA PRO A 99 -5.22 2.89 -13.17
C PRO A 99 -5.62 3.89 -12.06
N THR A 100 -5.65 3.41 -10.81
CA THR A 100 -5.79 4.31 -9.65
C THR A 100 -4.55 5.18 -9.54
N ARG A 101 -4.73 6.50 -9.44
CA ARG A 101 -3.66 7.51 -9.35
C ARG A 101 -3.52 8.05 -7.93
N PRO A 102 -2.32 8.52 -7.53
CA PRO A 102 -2.07 9.04 -6.18
C PRO A 102 -2.99 10.19 -5.76
N GLU A 103 -3.38 11.06 -6.70
CA GLU A 103 -4.30 12.17 -6.45
C GLU A 103 -5.72 11.74 -6.04
N HIS A 104 -6.06 10.47 -6.26
CA HIS A 104 -7.32 9.87 -5.83
C HIS A 104 -7.19 9.11 -4.52
N VAL A 105 -5.98 8.98 -3.98
CA VAL A 105 -5.67 8.19 -2.78
C VAL A 105 -5.49 9.11 -1.58
N LEU A 106 -6.20 8.83 -0.50
CA LEU A 106 -6.10 9.56 0.77
C LEU A 106 -5.10 8.90 1.72
N LEU A 107 -5.20 7.58 1.87
CA LEU A 107 -4.41 6.79 2.81
C LEU A 107 -3.97 5.48 2.15
N VAL A 108 -2.72 5.11 2.36
CA VAL A 108 -2.19 3.78 2.09
C VAL A 108 -1.81 3.10 3.40
N VAL A 109 -2.14 1.82 3.53
CA VAL A 109 -1.73 0.97 4.67
C VAL A 109 -0.92 -0.21 4.17
N GLU A 110 0.22 -0.47 4.80
CA GLU A 110 1.08 -1.63 4.55
C GLU A 110 1.19 -2.48 5.83
N VAL A 111 0.93 -3.76 5.70
CA VAL A 111 1.10 -4.76 6.76
C VAL A 111 2.43 -5.46 6.54
N VAL A 112 3.43 -5.14 7.34
CA VAL A 112 4.80 -5.64 7.18
C VAL A 112 4.84 -7.16 7.36
N SER A 113 5.41 -7.85 6.37
CA SER A 113 5.66 -9.28 6.40
C SER A 113 7.15 -9.58 6.59
N PRO A 114 7.54 -10.76 7.12
CA PRO A 114 8.94 -11.17 7.16
C PRO A 114 9.57 -11.11 5.76
N GLY A 115 10.63 -10.29 5.62
CA GLY A 115 11.34 -10.06 4.35
C GLY A 115 10.95 -8.80 3.59
N SER A 116 9.86 -8.12 3.95
CA SER A 116 9.48 -6.82 3.35
C SER A 116 9.89 -5.61 4.21
N GLU A 117 10.47 -5.84 5.40
CA GLU A 117 10.70 -4.81 6.41
C GLU A 117 11.43 -3.58 5.88
N THR A 118 12.52 -3.77 5.13
CA THR A 118 13.29 -2.66 4.56
C THR A 118 12.49 -1.91 3.51
N THR A 119 11.76 -2.64 2.66
CA THR A 119 10.94 -2.06 1.60
C THR A 119 9.82 -1.22 2.18
N ASP A 120 9.06 -1.77 3.14
CA ASP A 120 7.90 -1.09 3.73
C ASP A 120 8.30 0.06 4.66
N ARG A 121 9.48 -0.04 5.33
CA ARG A 121 9.97 1.00 6.24
C ARG A 121 10.69 2.16 5.58
N ILE A 122 11.25 1.97 4.39
CA ILE A 122 12.13 2.95 3.75
C ILE A 122 11.66 3.24 2.33
N VAL A 123 11.60 2.23 1.46
CA VAL A 123 11.40 2.45 0.02
C VAL A 123 9.98 2.90 -0.27
N LYS A 124 8.97 2.18 0.19
CA LYS A 124 7.56 2.52 -0.04
C LYS A 124 7.18 3.85 0.63
N VAL A 125 7.68 4.10 1.84
CA VAL A 125 7.48 5.38 2.55
C VAL A 125 7.92 6.56 1.69
N ASP A 126 9.12 6.51 1.11
CA ASP A 126 9.65 7.57 0.23
C ASP A 126 8.83 7.68 -1.06
N GLN A 127 8.47 6.56 -1.68
CA GLN A 127 7.70 6.54 -2.92
C GLN A 127 6.28 7.10 -2.75
N TYR A 128 5.56 6.71 -1.70
CA TYR A 128 4.22 7.24 -1.43
C TYR A 128 4.25 8.73 -1.06
N ALA A 129 5.26 9.18 -0.33
CA ALA A 129 5.44 10.59 0.00
C ALA A 129 5.69 11.44 -1.26
N LYS A 130 6.60 11.02 -2.14
CA LYS A 130 6.89 11.68 -3.42
C LYS A 130 5.72 11.67 -4.38
N ALA A 131 4.88 10.64 -4.33
CA ALA A 131 3.64 10.57 -5.08
C ALA A 131 2.53 11.49 -4.53
N GLY A 132 2.73 12.10 -3.35
CA GLY A 132 1.80 13.06 -2.77
C GLY A 132 0.64 12.44 -1.97
N ILE A 133 0.73 11.15 -1.61
CA ILE A 133 -0.31 10.50 -0.79
C ILE A 133 -0.29 11.08 0.61
N ALA A 134 -1.43 11.60 1.08
CA ALA A 134 -1.49 12.43 2.29
C ALA A 134 -1.18 11.65 3.58
N PHE A 135 -1.63 10.40 3.67
CA PHE A 135 -1.46 9.57 4.86
C PHE A 135 -0.88 8.20 4.51
N TYR A 136 -0.03 7.71 5.39
CA TYR A 136 0.55 6.38 5.31
C TYR A 136 0.51 5.72 6.68
N TRP A 137 0.03 4.48 6.76
CA TRP A 137 0.09 3.67 7.97
C TRP A 137 0.91 2.41 7.72
N ARG A 138 1.74 2.06 8.69
CA ARG A 138 2.52 0.83 8.68
C ARG A 138 2.17 -0.02 9.89
N ILE A 139 1.76 -1.26 9.64
CA ILE A 139 1.36 -2.21 10.67
C ILE A 139 2.46 -3.27 10.80
N GLU A 140 3.03 -3.41 11.97
CA GLU A 140 4.05 -4.40 12.29
C GLU A 140 3.56 -5.33 13.40
N GLN A 141 4.16 -6.52 13.52
CA GLN A 141 3.90 -7.41 14.64
C GLN A 141 5.00 -7.26 15.69
N ALA A 142 4.62 -6.98 16.94
CA ALA A 142 5.52 -7.12 18.08
C ALA A 142 5.84 -8.61 18.35
N ALA A 143 6.89 -8.86 19.12
CA ALA A 143 7.30 -10.22 19.48
C ALA A 143 6.21 -11.03 20.22
N ASN A 144 5.29 -10.34 20.90
CA ASN A 144 4.12 -10.96 21.57
C ASN A 144 2.93 -11.18 20.62
N GLY A 145 3.07 -10.86 19.33
CA GLY A 145 2.04 -11.01 18.31
C GLY A 145 0.99 -9.88 18.27
N VAL A 146 1.10 -8.88 19.15
CA VAL A 146 0.21 -7.72 19.13
C VAL A 146 0.64 -6.76 18.01
N PRO A 147 -0.30 -6.25 17.18
CA PRO A 147 0.04 -5.28 16.14
C PRO A 147 0.58 -3.97 16.72
N LEU A 148 1.64 -3.46 16.09
CA LEU A 148 2.17 -2.11 16.29
C LEU A 148 1.83 -1.28 15.06
N ILE A 149 1.22 -0.13 15.27
CA ILE A 149 0.76 0.74 14.21
C ILE A 149 1.55 2.04 14.23
N TYR A 150 2.15 2.40 13.13
CA TYR A 150 2.87 3.65 12.93
C TYR A 150 2.10 4.49 11.91
N THR A 151 1.72 5.70 12.28
CA THR A 151 1.03 6.63 11.39
C THR A 151 1.98 7.71 10.89
N TYR A 152 1.75 8.16 9.66
CA TYR A 152 2.57 9.16 9.00
C TYR A 152 1.68 10.15 8.25
N ILE A 153 2.06 11.42 8.26
CA ILE A 153 1.36 12.51 7.60
C ILE A 153 2.33 13.21 6.66
N LEU A 154 1.94 13.39 5.40
CA LEU A 154 2.75 14.04 4.40
C LEU A 154 3.00 15.52 4.77
N ASP A 155 4.25 15.94 4.67
CA ASP A 155 4.62 17.33 4.58
C ASP A 155 4.82 17.71 3.11
N PRO A 156 3.87 18.45 2.51
CA PRO A 156 3.95 18.75 1.08
C PRO A 156 5.13 19.65 0.71
N ALA A 157 5.69 20.38 1.66
CA ALA A 157 6.82 21.27 1.41
C ALA A 157 8.15 20.53 1.24
N THR A 158 8.27 19.36 1.88
CA THR A 158 9.48 18.52 1.83
C THR A 158 9.27 17.22 1.06
N GLU A 159 8.04 16.96 0.58
CA GLU A 159 7.64 15.70 -0.07
C GLU A 159 8.07 14.47 0.74
N SER A 160 7.96 14.58 2.08
CA SER A 160 8.33 13.52 3.00
C SER A 160 7.31 13.38 4.12
N TYR A 161 7.21 12.16 4.66
CA TYR A 161 6.32 11.94 5.80
C TYR A 161 6.94 12.39 7.11
N ARG A 162 6.14 13.11 7.91
CA ARG A 162 6.38 13.28 9.34
C ARG A 162 5.76 12.12 10.10
N THR A 163 6.49 11.61 11.08
CA THR A 163 5.96 10.58 11.99
C THR A 163 4.80 11.18 12.79
N GLY A 164 3.67 10.50 12.74
CA GLY A 164 2.53 10.75 13.61
C GLY A 164 2.60 9.93 14.90
N ASP A 165 1.47 9.38 15.32
CA ASP A 165 1.37 8.58 16.53
C ASP A 165 1.74 7.11 16.29
N MET A 166 2.09 6.42 17.39
CA MET A 166 2.28 4.99 17.44
C MET A 166 1.26 4.36 18.38
N PHE A 167 0.60 3.31 17.92
CA PHE A 167 -0.41 2.58 18.68
C PHE A 167 -0.03 1.11 18.88
N THR A 168 -0.59 0.48 19.88
CA THR A 168 -0.41 -0.94 20.16
C THR A 168 -1.77 -1.61 20.32
N GLY A 169 -2.09 -2.52 19.41
CA GLY A 169 -3.33 -3.29 19.39
C GLY A 169 -4.57 -2.52 18.94
N THR A 170 -4.78 -1.28 19.42
CA THR A 170 -5.91 -0.43 19.05
C THR A 170 -5.43 0.86 18.41
N ILE A 171 -6.02 1.23 17.29
CA ILE A 171 -5.83 2.53 16.63
C ILE A 171 -6.97 3.44 17.08
N ASP A 172 -6.67 4.66 17.51
CA ASP A 172 -7.64 5.72 17.77
C ASP A 172 -7.08 7.03 17.21
N VAL A 173 -7.59 7.45 16.07
CA VAL A 173 -7.09 8.64 15.35
C VAL A 173 -8.23 9.56 14.95
N SER A 174 -7.92 10.85 14.83
CA SER A 174 -8.83 11.86 14.29
C SER A 174 -8.57 12.18 12.80
N ALA A 175 -7.42 11.76 12.26
CA ALA A 175 -7.03 12.00 10.87
C ALA A 175 -6.58 10.68 10.19
N PRO A 176 -6.91 10.48 8.90
CA PRO A 176 -7.59 11.38 7.95
C PRO A 176 -9.07 11.65 8.26
N PHE A 177 -9.71 10.81 9.03
CA PHE A 177 -11.05 10.93 9.60
C PHE A 177 -11.07 10.18 10.94
N PRO A 178 -12.03 10.48 11.85
CA PRO A 178 -12.12 9.82 13.14
C PRO A 178 -12.40 8.32 12.95
N VAL A 179 -11.52 7.47 13.48
CA VAL A 179 -11.70 6.02 13.46
C VAL A 179 -11.01 5.35 14.64
N GLU A 180 -11.72 4.41 15.27
CA GLU A 180 -11.18 3.49 16.27
C GLU A 180 -11.22 2.06 15.73
N ILE A 181 -10.08 1.34 15.76
CA ILE A 181 -9.96 -0.03 15.25
C ILE A 181 -9.22 -0.89 16.27
N ASP A 182 -9.89 -1.91 16.79
CA ASP A 182 -9.27 -2.93 17.66
C ASP A 182 -8.67 -4.05 16.81
N LEU A 183 -7.34 -4.16 16.83
CA LEU A 183 -6.56 -5.22 16.19
C LEU A 183 -6.03 -6.26 17.18
N GLY A 184 -6.33 -6.10 18.47
CA GLY A 184 -5.83 -6.99 19.53
C GLY A 184 -6.47 -8.38 19.56
N ILE A 185 -7.55 -8.57 18.79
CA ILE A 185 -8.33 -9.82 18.71
C ILE A 185 -7.87 -10.77 17.60
N ILE A 186 -6.71 -10.55 17.00
CA ILE A 186 -6.23 -11.27 15.80
C ILE A 186 -5.20 -12.35 16.18
#